data_5c0227389cee1c9dee34489c66a416a2
#
_entry.id   5c0227389cee1c9dee34489c66a416a2
#
_cell.length_a   1.000
_cell.length_b   1.000
_cell.length_c   1.000
_cell.angle_alpha   90.00
_cell.angle_beta   90.00
_cell.angle_gamma   90.00
#
_symmetry.space_group_name_H-M   'P 1'
#
loop_
_entity.id
_entity.type
_entity.pdbx_description
1 polymer ?
#
loop_
_entity_poly.entity_id
_entity_poly.type
_entity_poly.pdbx_seq_one_letter_code
_entity_poly.pdbx_strand_id
1 'polypeptide(L)'
;VEKSLDVKATIPSDATAGSTVQASVTVTKGTPPYTYQWQSDCNASFSDPTGSATSITFPDEGPCHVKVTVKDQCGRATFGTRLVDVKTRKGTVSWRKTDTENNPLAGSSWTLTGPDGHARTITDNGDGDEDRTDGSFRVTGLDMGAYTLTESQAPSGFHKDDSSHPFTLDNTHPDWTFASGFVNSPTPATVTVNGSKTLTGRDSKNGEAFRFTFIPSDQATRQAVRDKTIKVSKTRSVGGLRDGVAKDFTLATATVSKAGTYTFDAAVDRTDCPGDLACSKAGYRITITAIGGTASSGALTVHVSIARTKDDEGNTADATGIAKAAFTNTRVAQSALPLTGASEARNNTMLGLSVIAAALVLAV
;
A
#
# COMPACT_ATOMS: atom_id res chain seq x y z
N VAL A 1 -11.17 -16.51 -83.33
CA VAL A 1 -10.23 -15.74 -82.54
C VAL A 1 -10.19 -16.39 -81.16
N GLU A 2 -9.08 -17.09 -80.84
CA GLU A 2 -8.89 -17.67 -79.50
C GLU A 2 -8.89 -16.54 -78.43
N LYS A 3 -9.84 -16.59 -77.53
CA LYS A 3 -9.89 -15.65 -76.39
C LYS A 3 -8.74 -16.01 -75.43
N SER A 4 -7.70 -15.18 -75.37
CA SER A 4 -6.65 -15.33 -74.34
C SER A 4 -7.27 -15.31 -72.95
N LEU A 5 -6.74 -16.10 -72.01
CA LEU A 5 -7.08 -15.97 -70.57
C LEU A 5 -6.26 -14.85 -69.97
N ASP A 6 -6.93 -13.90 -69.34
CA ASP A 6 -6.26 -12.75 -68.67
C ASP A 6 -6.93 -12.47 -67.32
N VAL A 7 -6.10 -12.19 -66.31
CA VAL A 7 -6.54 -12.00 -64.93
C VAL A 7 -5.88 -10.79 -64.29
N LYS A 8 -6.61 -10.17 -63.36
CA LYS A 8 -6.10 -9.12 -62.46
C LYS A 8 -6.22 -9.59 -61.05
N ALA A 9 -5.10 -9.93 -60.43
CA ALA A 9 -5.07 -10.23 -58.99
C ALA A 9 -4.94 -8.93 -58.19
N THR A 10 -5.71 -8.84 -57.13
CA THR A 10 -5.64 -7.80 -56.10
C THR A 10 -5.16 -8.45 -54.82
N ILE A 11 -3.86 -8.29 -54.52
CA ILE A 11 -3.17 -8.83 -53.34
C ILE A 11 -2.51 -7.65 -52.67
N PRO A 12 -2.65 -7.43 -51.35
CA PRO A 12 -1.95 -6.37 -50.61
C PRO A 12 -0.43 -6.44 -50.80
N SER A 13 0.24 -5.29 -50.75
CA SER A 13 1.71 -5.21 -50.86
C SER A 13 2.43 -5.48 -49.52
N ASP A 14 1.68 -5.31 -48.45
CA ASP A 14 2.19 -5.42 -47.05
C ASP A 14 1.10 -6.04 -46.14
N ALA A 15 1.55 -6.66 -45.09
CA ALA A 15 0.74 -7.22 -44.02
C ALA A 15 1.51 -7.15 -42.72
N THR A 16 0.87 -7.55 -41.63
CA THR A 16 1.54 -7.70 -40.30
C THR A 16 1.44 -9.16 -39.86
N ALA A 17 2.47 -9.73 -39.30
CA ALA A 17 2.46 -11.08 -38.77
C ALA A 17 1.28 -11.27 -37.80
N GLY A 18 0.58 -12.42 -37.89
CA GLY A 18 -0.65 -12.70 -37.16
C GLY A 18 -1.91 -11.98 -37.68
N SER A 19 -1.81 -11.14 -38.72
CA SER A 19 -2.99 -10.47 -39.31
C SER A 19 -3.57 -11.23 -40.48
N THR A 20 -4.85 -10.92 -40.79
CA THR A 20 -5.57 -11.46 -41.93
C THR A 20 -5.89 -10.32 -42.90
N VAL A 21 -5.59 -10.51 -44.19
CA VAL A 21 -5.86 -9.55 -45.25
C VAL A 21 -6.76 -10.19 -46.32
N GLN A 22 -7.45 -9.37 -47.10
CA GLN A 22 -8.28 -9.83 -48.20
C GLN A 22 -7.51 -9.82 -49.50
N ALA A 23 -7.68 -10.87 -50.29
CA ALA A 23 -7.18 -10.96 -51.66
C ALA A 23 -8.27 -11.44 -52.60
N SER A 24 -8.20 -11.04 -53.88
CA SER A 24 -9.14 -11.44 -54.90
C SER A 24 -8.49 -11.50 -56.30
N VAL A 25 -9.11 -12.21 -57.18
CA VAL A 25 -8.75 -12.23 -58.60
C VAL A 25 -9.98 -12.04 -59.49
N THR A 26 -9.85 -11.16 -60.48
CA THR A 26 -10.87 -10.92 -61.49
C THR A 26 -10.36 -11.44 -62.83
N VAL A 27 -11.20 -12.24 -63.52
CA VAL A 27 -10.93 -12.71 -64.88
C VAL A 27 -11.44 -11.67 -65.86
N THR A 28 -10.56 -11.13 -66.70
CA THR A 28 -10.90 -10.08 -67.66
C THR A 28 -11.15 -10.65 -69.07
N LYS A 29 -10.53 -11.81 -69.39
CA LYS A 29 -10.72 -12.54 -70.63
C LYS A 29 -10.63 -14.04 -70.36
N GLY A 30 -11.33 -14.88 -71.12
CA GLY A 30 -11.32 -16.34 -70.99
C GLY A 30 -12.73 -16.96 -71.23
N THR A 31 -12.84 -18.29 -71.09
CA THR A 31 -14.08 -19.04 -71.25
C THR A 31 -14.50 -19.64 -69.90
N PRO A 32 -15.63 -19.21 -69.31
CA PRO A 32 -16.15 -19.78 -68.07
C PRO A 32 -16.60 -21.22 -68.22
N PRO A 33 -16.70 -22.06 -67.18
CA PRO A 33 -16.34 -21.72 -65.79
C PRO A 33 -14.83 -21.66 -65.53
N TYR A 34 -14.45 -20.97 -64.44
CA TYR A 34 -13.08 -20.80 -64.04
C TYR A 34 -12.80 -21.57 -62.71
N THR A 35 -11.57 -22.09 -62.58
CA THR A 35 -11.07 -22.64 -61.33
C THR A 35 -9.90 -21.83 -60.84
N TYR A 36 -9.78 -21.72 -59.53
CA TYR A 36 -8.76 -20.91 -58.85
C TYR A 36 -7.93 -21.78 -57.94
N GLN A 37 -6.65 -21.41 -57.74
CA GLN A 37 -5.77 -22.06 -56.76
C GLN A 37 -4.81 -21.01 -56.19
N TRP A 38 -5.03 -20.66 -54.94
CA TRP A 38 -4.15 -19.79 -54.17
C TRP A 38 -3.03 -20.60 -53.52
N GLN A 39 -1.80 -20.06 -53.50
CA GLN A 39 -0.59 -20.64 -52.94
C GLN A 39 0.33 -19.53 -52.42
N SER A 40 1.19 -19.86 -51.47
CA SER A 40 2.29 -19.01 -51.02
C SER A 40 3.60 -19.83 -50.83
N ASP A 41 4.73 -19.16 -50.83
CA ASP A 41 6.03 -19.74 -50.51
C ASP A 41 6.39 -19.56 -49.02
N CYS A 42 5.51 -18.99 -48.23
CA CYS A 42 5.59 -18.85 -46.76
C CYS A 42 4.46 -19.69 -46.09
N ASN A 43 4.39 -19.66 -44.77
CA ASN A 43 3.40 -20.41 -43.97
C ASN A 43 1.98 -19.78 -44.01
N ALA A 44 1.66 -18.92 -44.95
CA ALA A 44 0.36 -18.26 -45.00
C ALA A 44 -0.77 -19.25 -45.26
N SER A 45 -1.89 -19.06 -44.54
CA SER A 45 -3.11 -19.85 -44.74
C SER A 45 -4.18 -19.07 -45.50
N PHE A 46 -5.03 -19.80 -46.24
CA PHE A 46 -6.10 -19.24 -47.05
C PHE A 46 -7.45 -19.76 -46.56
N SER A 47 -8.41 -18.87 -46.33
CA SER A 47 -9.74 -19.27 -45.90
C SER A 47 -10.50 -20.05 -46.97
N ASP A 48 -10.30 -19.70 -48.23
CA ASP A 48 -10.77 -20.44 -49.42
C ASP A 48 -9.66 -20.45 -50.49
N PRO A 49 -8.85 -21.52 -50.56
CA PRO A 49 -7.78 -21.60 -51.54
C PRO A 49 -8.25 -21.80 -52.97
N THR A 50 -9.55 -22.06 -53.21
CA THR A 50 -10.16 -22.35 -54.53
C THR A 50 -11.17 -21.32 -54.97
N GLY A 51 -11.45 -20.30 -54.19
CA GLY A 51 -12.36 -19.20 -54.49
C GLY A 51 -11.72 -18.09 -55.34
N SER A 52 -12.54 -17.27 -55.97
CA SER A 52 -12.11 -16.05 -56.67
C SER A 52 -11.67 -14.94 -55.68
N ALA A 53 -12.01 -15.09 -54.38
CA ALA A 53 -11.57 -14.26 -53.29
C ALA A 53 -11.24 -15.13 -52.08
N THR A 54 -10.29 -14.70 -51.27
CA THR A 54 -9.85 -15.41 -50.07
C THR A 54 -9.33 -14.43 -49.02
N SER A 55 -9.38 -14.84 -47.77
CA SER A 55 -8.65 -14.18 -46.68
C SER A 55 -7.32 -14.90 -46.50
N ILE A 56 -6.25 -14.15 -46.40
CA ILE A 56 -4.89 -14.67 -46.22
C ILE A 56 -4.42 -14.30 -44.80
N THR A 57 -4.03 -15.28 -44.01
CA THR A 57 -3.42 -15.07 -42.68
C THR A 57 -1.94 -15.38 -42.76
N PHE A 58 -1.09 -14.44 -42.36
CA PHE A 58 0.35 -14.56 -42.32
C PHE A 58 0.81 -14.80 -40.86
N PRO A 59 1.23 -16.01 -40.47
CA PRO A 59 1.65 -16.29 -39.11
C PRO A 59 2.99 -15.63 -38.76
N ASP A 60 3.91 -15.57 -39.74
CA ASP A 60 5.31 -15.17 -39.55
C ASP A 60 5.61 -13.88 -40.33
N GLU A 61 6.63 -13.14 -39.88
CA GLU A 61 7.20 -11.99 -40.59
C GLU A 61 8.11 -12.40 -41.74
N GLY A 62 8.36 -11.47 -42.66
CA GLY A 62 9.28 -11.63 -43.78
C GLY A 62 8.61 -11.55 -45.15
N PRO A 63 9.38 -11.65 -46.21
CA PRO A 63 8.82 -11.62 -47.57
C PRO A 63 8.04 -12.88 -47.87
N CYS A 64 6.85 -12.72 -48.42
CA CYS A 64 5.97 -13.83 -48.82
C CYS A 64 5.40 -13.62 -50.23
N HIS A 65 5.71 -14.52 -51.16
CA HIS A 65 5.09 -14.50 -52.47
C HIS A 65 3.74 -15.20 -52.44
N VAL A 66 2.69 -14.46 -52.73
CA VAL A 66 1.34 -14.99 -52.90
C VAL A 66 1.03 -15.09 -54.39
N LYS A 67 0.54 -16.25 -54.80
CA LYS A 67 0.19 -16.57 -56.20
C LYS A 67 -1.23 -17.13 -56.25
N VAL A 68 -1.99 -16.66 -57.21
CA VAL A 68 -3.26 -17.30 -57.64
C VAL A 68 -3.13 -17.81 -59.07
N THR A 69 -3.38 -19.10 -59.30
CA THR A 69 -3.44 -19.70 -60.62
C THR A 69 -4.91 -19.83 -61.01
N VAL A 70 -5.26 -19.39 -62.22
CA VAL A 70 -6.60 -19.46 -62.76
C VAL A 70 -6.57 -20.31 -64.01
N LYS A 71 -7.53 -21.25 -64.13
CA LYS A 71 -7.75 -22.07 -65.33
C LYS A 71 -9.16 -21.84 -65.85
N ASP A 72 -9.31 -21.77 -67.18
CA ASP A 72 -10.62 -21.69 -67.83
C ASP A 72 -11.12 -23.07 -68.34
N GLN A 73 -12.34 -23.15 -68.82
CA GLN A 73 -12.94 -24.37 -69.30
C GLN A 73 -12.16 -25.03 -70.47
N CYS A 74 -11.43 -24.24 -71.28
CA CYS A 74 -10.58 -24.74 -72.35
C CYS A 74 -9.20 -25.25 -71.91
N GLY A 75 -8.93 -25.29 -70.57
CA GLY A 75 -7.69 -25.78 -70.01
C GLY A 75 -6.52 -24.76 -70.06
N ARG A 76 -6.77 -23.51 -70.47
CA ARG A 76 -5.77 -22.45 -70.47
C ARG A 76 -5.55 -21.99 -69.03
N ALA A 77 -4.28 -21.76 -68.64
CA ALA A 77 -3.93 -21.32 -67.33
C ALA A 77 -3.14 -20.02 -67.36
N THR A 78 -3.37 -19.15 -66.43
CA THR A 78 -2.60 -17.95 -66.15
C THR A 78 -2.48 -17.72 -64.65
N PHE A 79 -1.67 -16.79 -64.21
CA PHE A 79 -1.53 -16.51 -62.77
C PHE A 79 -1.35 -15.02 -62.50
N GLY A 80 -1.77 -14.60 -61.31
CA GLY A 80 -1.36 -13.36 -60.67
C GLY A 80 -0.45 -13.67 -59.49
N THR A 81 0.56 -12.87 -59.27
CA THR A 81 1.46 -13.01 -58.13
C THR A 81 1.82 -11.66 -57.55
N ARG A 82 2.13 -11.64 -56.25
CA ARG A 82 2.67 -10.47 -55.55
C ARG A 82 3.53 -10.88 -54.40
N LEU A 83 4.64 -10.14 -54.21
CA LEU A 83 5.43 -10.17 -53.01
C LEU A 83 4.70 -9.32 -51.94
N VAL A 84 4.41 -9.91 -50.81
CA VAL A 84 3.82 -9.26 -49.64
C VAL A 84 4.96 -9.09 -48.64
N ASP A 85 5.19 -7.87 -48.18
CA ASP A 85 6.16 -7.56 -47.09
C ASP A 85 5.40 -7.71 -45.74
N VAL A 86 5.59 -8.85 -45.10
CA VAL A 86 4.97 -9.13 -43.80
C VAL A 86 5.84 -8.58 -42.67
N LYS A 87 5.39 -7.50 -42.07
CA LYS A 87 6.10 -6.78 -41.01
C LYS A 87 5.92 -7.45 -39.65
N THR A 88 6.92 -7.29 -38.80
CA THR A 88 6.86 -7.71 -37.39
C THR A 88 5.65 -7.11 -36.70
N ARG A 89 4.92 -7.92 -35.96
CA ARG A 89 3.89 -7.44 -35.06
C ARG A 89 4.56 -6.90 -33.80
N LYS A 90 4.09 -5.73 -33.37
CA LYS A 90 4.52 -5.12 -32.11
C LYS A 90 3.37 -5.19 -31.09
N GLY A 91 3.73 -5.32 -29.84
CA GLY A 91 2.79 -5.44 -28.74
C GLY A 91 2.83 -4.30 -27.76
N THR A 92 1.93 -4.36 -26.78
CA THR A 92 1.76 -3.36 -25.72
C THR A 92 1.68 -4.07 -24.37
N VAL A 93 2.25 -3.47 -23.34
CA VAL A 93 1.98 -3.86 -21.94
C VAL A 93 1.46 -2.67 -21.14
N SER A 94 0.50 -2.92 -20.25
CA SER A 94 -0.07 -1.91 -19.36
C SER A 94 -0.21 -2.47 -17.93
N TRP A 95 0.01 -1.61 -16.95
CA TRP A 95 -0.17 -1.94 -15.53
C TRP A 95 -0.49 -0.69 -14.70
N ARG A 96 -0.86 -0.91 -13.44
CA ARG A 96 -1.14 0.16 -12.48
C ARG A 96 -0.36 -0.04 -11.20
N LYS A 97 0.08 1.04 -10.60
CA LYS A 97 0.68 1.11 -9.27
C LYS A 97 -0.31 1.72 -8.29
N THR A 98 -0.58 1.02 -7.17
CA THR A 98 -1.58 1.46 -6.20
C THR A 98 -1.09 1.29 -4.76
N ASP A 99 -1.76 1.98 -3.84
CA ASP A 99 -1.64 1.73 -2.40
C ASP A 99 -2.57 0.58 -1.94
N THR A 100 -2.58 0.30 -0.65
CA THR A 100 -3.43 -0.74 -0.02
C THR A 100 -4.93 -0.43 -0.06
N GLU A 101 -5.32 0.79 -0.45
CA GLU A 101 -6.70 1.24 -0.60
C GLU A 101 -7.10 1.36 -2.08
N ASN A 102 -6.21 0.88 -2.98
CA ASN A 102 -6.37 0.93 -4.44
C ASN A 102 -6.34 2.35 -5.03
N ASN A 103 -5.78 3.34 -4.31
CA ASN A 103 -5.50 4.65 -4.88
C ASN A 103 -4.24 4.60 -5.75
N PRO A 104 -4.19 5.34 -6.87
CA PRO A 104 -3.00 5.41 -7.72
C PRO A 104 -1.79 5.95 -6.95
N LEU A 105 -0.62 5.36 -7.16
CA LEU A 105 0.65 5.81 -6.59
C LEU A 105 1.60 6.28 -7.67
N ALA A 106 1.86 7.60 -7.69
CA ALA A 106 2.84 8.19 -8.59
C ALA A 106 4.29 7.97 -8.13
N GLY A 107 5.24 8.02 -9.08
CA GLY A 107 6.66 8.13 -8.82
C GLY A 107 7.40 6.81 -8.63
N SER A 108 6.83 5.67 -9.06
CA SER A 108 7.56 4.41 -9.14
C SER A 108 8.38 4.31 -10.45
N SER A 109 9.40 3.47 -10.42
CA SER A 109 10.14 3.06 -11.62
C SER A 109 10.21 1.55 -11.71
N TRP A 110 10.21 1.05 -12.95
CA TRP A 110 10.15 -0.37 -13.26
C TRP A 110 11.27 -0.76 -14.23
N THR A 111 11.74 -1.98 -14.11
CA THR A 111 12.63 -2.60 -15.09
C THR A 111 11.82 -3.59 -15.92
N LEU A 112 11.76 -3.37 -17.23
CA LEU A 112 11.18 -4.27 -18.20
C LEU A 112 12.31 -4.98 -18.94
N THR A 113 12.44 -6.30 -18.77
CA THR A 113 13.41 -7.14 -19.46
C THR A 113 12.73 -7.90 -20.59
N GLY A 114 13.21 -7.77 -21.81
CA GLY A 114 12.65 -8.36 -23.01
C GLY A 114 13.19 -9.74 -23.37
N PRO A 115 12.70 -10.34 -24.47
CA PRO A 115 13.11 -11.67 -24.94
C PRO A 115 14.58 -11.73 -25.40
N ASP A 116 15.15 -10.59 -25.77
CA ASP A 116 16.57 -10.42 -26.12
C ASP A 116 17.50 -10.28 -24.90
N GLY A 117 16.94 -10.30 -23.68
CA GLY A 117 17.65 -10.09 -22.41
C GLY A 117 17.99 -8.63 -22.10
N HIS A 118 17.63 -7.69 -22.99
CA HIS A 118 17.82 -6.26 -22.71
C HIS A 118 16.80 -5.75 -21.71
N ALA A 119 17.30 -5.04 -20.71
CA ALA A 119 16.49 -4.38 -19.69
C ALA A 119 16.39 -2.87 -19.99
N ARG A 120 15.20 -2.31 -19.83
CA ARG A 120 14.94 -0.87 -19.90
C ARG A 120 14.18 -0.40 -18.68
N THR A 121 14.47 0.82 -18.25
CA THR A 121 13.75 1.46 -17.14
C THR A 121 12.52 2.18 -17.68
N ILE A 122 11.39 2.00 -17.00
CA ILE A 122 10.13 2.70 -17.23
C ILE A 122 9.85 3.53 -15.99
N THR A 123 9.74 4.83 -16.14
CA THR A 123 9.50 5.75 -15.01
C THR A 123 8.10 6.36 -15.17
N ASP A 124 7.34 6.38 -14.09
CA ASP A 124 5.98 6.94 -14.05
C ASP A 124 5.96 8.38 -14.61
N ASN A 125 5.11 8.64 -15.60
CA ASN A 125 5.02 9.91 -16.35
C ASN A 125 6.33 10.37 -17.02
N GLY A 126 7.33 9.48 -17.12
CA GLY A 126 8.69 9.78 -17.60
C GLY A 126 9.14 8.88 -18.73
N ASP A 127 10.43 8.55 -18.72
CA ASP A 127 11.06 7.76 -19.76
C ASP A 127 10.44 6.36 -19.89
N GLY A 128 10.09 5.99 -21.11
CA GLY A 128 9.55 4.69 -21.47
C GLY A 128 8.07 4.50 -21.15
N ASP A 129 7.44 5.42 -20.44
CA ASP A 129 6.01 5.40 -20.13
C ASP A 129 5.23 6.32 -21.09
N GLU A 130 4.22 5.76 -21.73
CA GLU A 130 3.33 6.49 -22.66
C GLU A 130 1.99 6.90 -22.02
N ASP A 131 1.66 6.36 -20.84
CA ASP A 131 0.52 6.83 -20.04
C ASP A 131 0.97 8.02 -19.19
N ARG A 132 0.22 9.11 -19.19
CA ARG A 132 0.55 10.33 -18.43
C ARG A 132 -0.32 10.47 -17.17
N THR A 133 -0.94 9.39 -16.75
CA THR A 133 -1.77 9.34 -15.55
C THR A 133 -0.96 8.77 -14.40
N ASP A 134 -0.88 9.46 -13.28
CA ASP A 134 -0.17 9.03 -12.07
C ASP A 134 -0.46 7.57 -11.71
N GLY A 135 0.60 6.79 -11.57
CA GLY A 135 0.54 5.38 -11.22
C GLY A 135 -0.05 4.46 -12.29
N SER A 136 -0.23 4.94 -13.52
CA SER A 136 -0.63 4.14 -14.69
C SER A 136 0.51 4.08 -15.68
N PHE A 137 0.74 2.91 -16.26
CA PHE A 137 1.87 2.68 -17.16
C PHE A 137 1.41 2.03 -18.45
N ARG A 138 1.99 2.48 -19.54
CA ARG A 138 1.82 1.90 -20.86
C ARG A 138 3.13 1.93 -21.64
N VAL A 139 3.47 0.79 -22.24
CA VAL A 139 4.65 0.66 -23.10
C VAL A 139 4.22 -0.01 -24.39
N THR A 140 4.46 0.63 -25.52
CA THR A 140 4.15 0.11 -26.85
C THR A 140 5.40 -0.27 -27.64
N GLY A 141 5.22 -0.82 -28.83
CA GLY A 141 6.30 -1.14 -29.76
C GLY A 141 7.18 -2.31 -29.29
N LEU A 142 6.66 -3.18 -28.44
CA LEU A 142 7.36 -4.35 -27.91
C LEU A 142 7.42 -5.47 -28.94
N ASP A 143 8.54 -6.17 -29.03
CA ASP A 143 8.67 -7.41 -29.80
C ASP A 143 7.83 -8.53 -29.16
N MET A 144 7.44 -9.51 -29.97
CA MET A 144 6.80 -10.72 -29.41
C MET A 144 7.83 -11.52 -28.65
N GLY A 145 7.40 -12.14 -27.52
CA GLY A 145 8.27 -12.96 -26.70
C GLY A 145 7.97 -12.86 -25.21
N ALA A 146 8.83 -13.48 -24.41
CA ALA A 146 8.73 -13.50 -22.96
C ALA A 146 9.36 -12.25 -22.35
N TYR A 147 8.64 -11.65 -21.42
CA TYR A 147 9.04 -10.46 -20.69
C TYR A 147 8.99 -10.68 -19.18
N THR A 148 9.78 -9.89 -18.48
CA THR A 148 9.74 -9.80 -17.02
C THR A 148 9.66 -8.35 -16.60
N LEU A 149 8.69 -8.02 -15.74
CA LEU A 149 8.52 -6.71 -15.13
C LEU A 149 8.88 -6.78 -13.66
N THR A 150 9.74 -5.89 -13.16
CA THR A 150 10.11 -5.78 -11.73
C THR A 150 10.12 -4.31 -11.30
N GLU A 151 9.62 -4.02 -10.10
CA GLU A 151 9.73 -2.67 -9.56
C GLU A 151 11.20 -2.38 -9.20
N SER A 152 11.82 -1.40 -9.84
CA SER A 152 13.18 -0.98 -9.54
C SER A 152 13.24 0.07 -8.44
N GLN A 153 12.22 0.93 -8.35
CA GLN A 153 12.07 1.95 -7.31
C GLN A 153 10.60 2.11 -6.94
N ALA A 154 10.31 1.98 -5.64
CA ALA A 154 8.98 2.28 -5.10
C ALA A 154 8.73 3.79 -5.04
N PRO A 155 7.47 4.24 -5.04
CA PRO A 155 7.11 5.59 -4.67
C PRO A 155 7.69 5.99 -3.30
N SER A 156 8.02 7.27 -3.13
CA SER A 156 8.63 7.77 -1.88
C SER A 156 7.77 7.43 -0.66
N GLY A 157 8.37 6.82 0.36
CA GLY A 157 7.72 6.42 1.60
C GLY A 157 6.91 5.12 1.54
N PHE A 158 7.05 4.35 0.47
CA PHE A 158 6.46 3.03 0.34
C PHE A 158 7.53 1.93 0.29
N HIS A 159 7.15 0.71 0.69
CA HIS A 159 7.97 -0.47 0.52
C HIS A 159 7.94 -0.93 -0.93
N LYS A 160 9.11 -1.23 -1.48
CA LYS A 160 9.25 -1.77 -2.83
C LYS A 160 8.68 -3.19 -2.92
N ASP A 161 8.06 -3.50 -4.06
CA ASP A 161 7.75 -4.88 -4.44
C ASP A 161 9.00 -5.52 -5.06
N ASP A 162 9.56 -6.51 -4.39
CA ASP A 162 10.73 -7.26 -4.86
C ASP A 162 10.35 -8.46 -5.75
N SER A 163 9.06 -8.63 -6.05
CA SER A 163 8.55 -9.73 -6.87
C SER A 163 8.87 -9.51 -8.35
N SER A 164 8.98 -10.61 -9.07
CA SER A 164 9.14 -10.64 -10.51
C SER A 164 7.81 -11.02 -11.17
N HIS A 165 7.40 -10.26 -12.18
CA HIS A 165 6.11 -10.40 -12.85
C HIS A 165 6.33 -10.78 -14.33
N PRO A 166 6.36 -12.09 -14.66
CA PRO A 166 6.54 -12.55 -16.02
C PRO A 166 5.24 -12.42 -16.83
N PHE A 167 5.36 -12.14 -18.13
CA PHE A 167 4.28 -12.21 -19.10
C PHE A 167 4.84 -12.51 -20.50
N THR A 168 3.97 -12.86 -21.44
CA THR A 168 4.38 -13.19 -22.81
C THR A 168 3.48 -12.45 -23.79
N LEU A 169 4.08 -11.82 -24.79
CA LEU A 169 3.42 -11.25 -25.94
C LEU A 169 3.57 -12.21 -27.13
N ASP A 170 2.49 -12.53 -27.81
CA ASP A 170 2.49 -13.34 -29.02
C ASP A 170 1.51 -12.77 -30.06
N ASN A 171 1.51 -13.33 -31.26
CA ASN A 171 0.65 -12.85 -32.34
C ASN A 171 -0.85 -12.98 -32.06
N THR A 172 -1.24 -13.81 -31.07
CA THR A 172 -2.65 -13.98 -30.64
C THR A 172 -3.00 -13.07 -29.48
N HIS A 173 -2.02 -12.74 -28.64
CA HIS A 173 -2.13 -11.87 -27.48
C HIS A 173 -1.05 -10.77 -27.53
N PRO A 174 -1.16 -9.82 -28.47
CA PRO A 174 -0.15 -8.77 -28.64
C PRO A 174 -0.22 -7.71 -27.54
N ASP A 175 -1.35 -7.60 -26.85
CA ASP A 175 -1.58 -6.63 -25.81
C ASP A 175 -1.76 -7.36 -24.47
N TRP A 176 -0.95 -6.97 -23.48
CA TRP A 176 -0.99 -7.51 -22.13
C TRP A 176 -1.37 -6.43 -21.13
N THR A 177 -2.33 -6.73 -20.26
CA THR A 177 -2.71 -5.85 -19.17
C THR A 177 -2.69 -6.64 -17.86
N PHE A 178 -1.93 -6.19 -16.89
CA PHE A 178 -2.02 -6.73 -15.54
C PHE A 178 -3.34 -6.29 -14.91
N ALA A 179 -4.25 -7.25 -14.69
CA ALA A 179 -5.62 -6.98 -14.24
C ALA A 179 -5.68 -6.39 -12.83
N SER A 180 -4.73 -6.77 -11.96
CA SER A 180 -4.58 -6.23 -10.61
C SER A 180 -3.49 -5.18 -10.59
N GLY A 181 -3.71 -4.07 -9.85
CA GLY A 181 -2.65 -3.12 -9.59
C GLY A 181 -1.54 -3.74 -8.74
N PHE A 182 -0.30 -3.31 -8.95
CA PHE A 182 0.82 -3.65 -8.07
C PHE A 182 0.78 -2.78 -6.83
N VAL A 183 0.59 -3.40 -5.66
CA VAL A 183 0.31 -2.71 -4.41
C VAL A 183 1.57 -2.51 -3.59
N ASN A 184 1.86 -1.26 -3.19
CA ASN A 184 2.87 -0.99 -2.17
C ASN A 184 2.21 -0.54 -0.85
N SER A 185 2.77 -0.97 0.28
CA SER A 185 2.36 -0.54 1.61
C SER A 185 3.23 0.61 2.10
N PRO A 186 2.67 1.57 2.88
CA PRO A 186 3.44 2.66 3.47
C PRO A 186 4.56 2.17 4.37
N THR A 187 5.66 2.90 4.41
CA THR A 187 6.73 2.68 5.38
C THR A 187 6.22 3.02 6.79
N PRO A 188 6.39 2.12 7.80
CA PRO A 188 5.89 2.37 9.13
C PRO A 188 6.55 3.58 9.79
N ALA A 189 5.76 4.37 10.52
CA ALA A 189 6.22 5.49 11.32
C ALA A 189 6.15 5.16 12.81
N THR A 190 7.12 5.65 13.59
CA THR A 190 7.21 5.41 15.04
C THR A 190 7.02 6.71 15.79
N VAL A 191 6.24 6.65 16.87
CA VAL A 191 5.98 7.79 17.76
C VAL A 191 6.13 7.37 19.23
N THR A 192 6.57 8.33 20.06
CA THR A 192 6.74 8.14 21.48
C THR A 192 5.66 8.89 22.26
N VAL A 193 5.03 8.20 23.21
CA VAL A 193 4.12 8.79 24.20
C VAL A 193 4.87 8.97 25.50
N ASN A 194 4.99 10.21 25.96
CA ASN A 194 5.73 10.54 27.16
C ASN A 194 4.85 10.54 28.41
N GLY A 195 5.44 10.16 29.53
CA GLY A 195 4.86 10.22 30.85
C GLY A 195 5.80 10.81 31.89
N SER A 196 5.25 11.19 33.03
CA SER A 196 6.03 11.55 34.23
C SER A 196 5.41 10.89 35.46
N LYS A 197 6.27 10.52 36.42
CA LYS A 197 5.85 9.95 37.71
C LYS A 197 6.44 10.76 38.84
N THR A 198 5.58 11.18 39.78
CA THR A 198 5.94 11.86 41.02
C THR A 198 5.54 11.01 42.21
N LEU A 199 6.36 10.95 43.24
CA LEU A 199 6.05 10.43 44.56
C LEU A 199 6.20 11.56 45.56
N THR A 200 5.18 11.82 46.36
CA THR A 200 5.17 12.94 47.33
C THR A 200 5.06 12.40 48.74
N GLY A 201 5.83 12.98 49.62
CA GLY A 201 5.89 12.69 51.08
C GLY A 201 6.93 11.66 51.49
N ARG A 202 7.68 11.09 50.56
CA ARG A 202 8.86 10.25 50.77
C ARG A 202 9.58 9.87 49.49
N ASP A 203 10.80 9.45 49.58
CA ASP A 203 11.49 8.76 48.48
C ASP A 203 10.91 7.35 48.28
N SER A 204 11.10 6.78 47.08
CA SER A 204 10.78 5.38 46.83
C SER A 204 11.70 4.45 47.64
N LYS A 205 11.11 3.37 48.17
CA LYS A 205 11.88 2.30 48.87
C LYS A 205 12.72 1.54 47.85
N ASN A 206 13.75 0.82 48.35
CA ASN A 206 14.58 0.01 47.47
C ASN A 206 13.75 -1.07 46.76
N GLY A 207 13.89 -1.13 45.43
CA GLY A 207 13.11 -2.04 44.58
C GLY A 207 11.65 -1.62 44.31
N GLU A 208 11.17 -0.53 44.93
CA GLU A 208 9.80 -0.03 44.67
C GLU A 208 9.71 0.60 43.30
N ALA A 209 8.72 0.14 42.52
CA ALA A 209 8.45 0.65 41.17
C ALA A 209 6.95 0.61 40.88
N PHE A 210 6.48 1.61 40.15
CA PHE A 210 5.08 1.77 39.79
C PHE A 210 4.85 1.33 38.35
N ARG A 211 3.85 0.49 38.14
CA ARG A 211 3.44 -0.05 36.82
C ARG A 211 2.39 0.85 36.18
N PHE A 212 2.30 0.75 34.85
CA PHE A 212 1.35 1.51 34.07
C PHE A 212 0.56 0.59 33.11
N THR A 213 -0.70 0.91 32.93
CA THR A 213 -1.54 0.35 31.87
C THR A 213 -1.48 1.26 30.65
N PHE A 214 -1.48 0.67 29.47
CA PHE A 214 -1.63 1.34 28.18
C PHE A 214 -2.42 0.37 27.30
N ILE A 215 -3.72 0.56 27.20
CA ILE A 215 -4.65 -0.40 26.61
C ILE A 215 -5.51 0.26 25.52
N PRO A 216 -5.82 -0.44 24.41
CA PRO A 216 -6.73 0.09 23.40
C PRO A 216 -8.10 0.43 23.99
N SER A 217 -8.59 1.65 23.74
CA SER A 217 -9.84 2.13 24.33
C SER A 217 -11.08 1.71 23.56
N ASP A 218 -10.97 1.43 22.25
CA ASP A 218 -12.07 1.05 21.38
C ASP A 218 -11.83 -0.26 20.63
N GLN A 219 -12.87 -0.77 19.94
CA GLN A 219 -12.81 -2.03 19.23
C GLN A 219 -11.90 -1.94 17.97
N ALA A 220 -11.92 -0.82 17.26
CA ALA A 220 -11.13 -0.62 16.05
C ALA A 220 -9.63 -0.64 16.38
N THR A 221 -9.21 0.06 17.45
CA THR A 221 -7.82 0.04 17.93
C THR A 221 -7.41 -1.35 18.44
N ARG A 222 -8.31 -2.07 19.15
CA ARG A 222 -8.04 -3.47 19.54
C ARG A 222 -7.81 -4.36 18.32
N GLN A 223 -8.60 -4.18 17.25
CA GLN A 223 -8.42 -4.93 16.01
C GLN A 223 -7.08 -4.57 15.34
N ALA A 224 -6.77 -3.29 15.23
CA ALA A 224 -5.51 -2.81 14.65
C ALA A 224 -4.26 -3.36 15.35
N VAL A 225 -4.32 -3.53 16.68
CA VAL A 225 -3.24 -4.18 17.46
C VAL A 225 -3.14 -5.67 17.14
N ARG A 226 -4.26 -6.39 17.01
CA ARG A 226 -4.28 -7.80 16.61
C ARG A 226 -3.73 -8.00 15.20
N ASP A 227 -4.12 -7.14 14.26
CA ASP A 227 -3.69 -7.17 12.85
C ASP A 227 -2.26 -6.64 12.64
N LYS A 228 -1.62 -6.21 13.75
CA LYS A 228 -0.27 -5.61 13.75
C LYS A 228 -0.15 -4.32 12.91
N THR A 229 -1.26 -3.69 12.58
CA THR A 229 -1.33 -2.38 11.91
C THR A 229 -0.74 -1.28 12.81
N ILE A 230 -0.90 -1.43 14.12
CA ILE A 230 -0.16 -0.68 15.13
C ILE A 230 0.49 -1.65 16.12
N LYS A 231 1.78 -1.48 16.34
CA LYS A 231 2.55 -2.22 17.35
C LYS A 231 2.88 -1.28 18.48
N VAL A 232 2.64 -1.70 19.72
CA VAL A 232 2.88 -0.89 20.92
C VAL A 232 3.83 -1.61 21.86
N SER A 233 4.91 -0.93 22.25
CA SER A 233 5.77 -1.30 23.36
C SER A 233 5.56 -0.31 24.49
N LYS A 234 5.27 -0.79 25.70
CA LYS A 234 5.02 0.05 26.87
C LYS A 234 6.10 -0.13 27.95
N THR A 235 6.37 0.92 28.72
CA THR A 235 7.20 0.85 29.90
C THR A 235 6.50 0.00 30.97
N ARG A 236 7.20 -0.98 31.51
CA ARG A 236 6.65 -1.92 32.49
C ARG A 236 6.50 -1.27 33.86
N SER A 237 7.53 -0.51 34.32
CA SER A 237 7.52 0.15 35.61
C SER A 237 8.50 1.30 35.68
N VAL A 238 8.29 2.21 36.63
CA VAL A 238 9.19 3.32 36.98
C VAL A 238 9.44 3.32 38.48
N GLY A 239 10.70 3.28 38.86
CA GLY A 239 11.17 3.33 40.24
C GLY A 239 12.30 4.34 40.46
N GLY A 240 12.89 4.36 41.66
CA GLY A 240 13.97 5.26 42.01
C GLY A 240 13.49 6.72 41.99
N LEU A 241 12.32 6.99 42.59
CA LEU A 241 11.72 8.31 42.70
C LEU A 241 12.24 9.03 43.96
N ARG A 242 12.45 10.33 43.87
CA ARG A 242 12.73 11.23 44.99
C ARG A 242 11.48 12.01 45.35
N ASP A 243 11.34 12.32 46.62
CA ASP A 243 10.19 13.06 47.16
C ASP A 243 9.96 14.37 46.42
N GLY A 244 8.73 14.53 45.92
CA GLY A 244 8.29 15.72 45.20
C GLY A 244 8.92 15.94 43.82
N VAL A 245 9.86 15.08 43.38
CA VAL A 245 10.54 15.25 42.09
C VAL A 245 9.90 14.40 41.01
N ALA A 246 9.44 15.05 39.94
CA ALA A 246 8.90 14.36 38.77
C ALA A 246 10.03 13.65 38.00
N LYS A 247 9.84 12.37 37.68
CA LYS A 247 10.72 11.58 36.81
C LYS A 247 10.04 11.32 35.50
N ASP A 248 10.59 11.86 34.42
CA ASP A 248 10.09 11.63 33.05
C ASP A 248 10.49 10.24 32.56
N PHE A 249 9.63 9.65 31.73
CA PHE A 249 9.85 8.36 31.12
C PHE A 249 9.03 8.22 29.83
N THR A 250 9.42 7.29 28.96
CA THR A 250 8.60 6.89 27.81
C THR A 250 7.48 5.97 28.32
N LEU A 251 6.24 6.43 28.28
CA LEU A 251 5.08 5.64 28.66
C LEU A 251 4.82 4.50 27.66
N ALA A 252 4.86 4.82 26.37
CA ALA A 252 4.76 3.85 25.28
C ALA A 252 5.46 4.34 24.02
N THR A 253 5.87 3.40 23.18
CA THR A 253 6.30 3.64 21.80
C THR A 253 5.35 2.91 20.88
N ALA A 254 4.80 3.59 19.89
CA ALA A 254 3.90 3.02 18.89
C ALA A 254 4.51 3.10 17.49
N THR A 255 4.51 1.99 16.76
CA THR A 255 4.88 1.91 15.35
C THR A 255 3.63 1.63 14.55
N VAL A 256 3.30 2.52 13.62
CA VAL A 256 2.08 2.49 12.82
C VAL A 256 2.44 2.21 11.37
N SER A 257 1.77 1.24 10.74
CA SER A 257 1.99 0.85 9.34
C SER A 257 0.81 1.18 8.41
N LYS A 258 -0.28 1.76 8.93
CA LYS A 258 -1.45 2.18 8.16
C LYS A 258 -1.99 3.51 8.67
N ALA A 259 -2.42 4.39 7.77
CA ALA A 259 -3.13 5.62 8.12
C ALA A 259 -4.42 5.29 8.92
N GLY A 260 -4.74 6.14 9.91
CA GLY A 260 -5.88 5.93 10.79
C GLY A 260 -5.71 6.62 12.14
N THR A 261 -6.75 6.51 12.96
CA THR A 261 -6.77 7.02 14.34
C THR A 261 -6.84 5.85 15.31
N TYR A 262 -5.91 5.83 16.26
CA TYR A 262 -5.77 4.77 17.26
C TYR A 262 -5.85 5.37 18.65
N THR A 263 -6.72 4.85 19.49
CA THR A 263 -6.97 5.41 20.83
C THR A 263 -6.64 4.43 21.94
N PHE A 264 -5.96 4.93 22.97
CA PHE A 264 -5.52 4.14 24.12
C PHE A 264 -5.90 4.85 25.40
N ASP A 265 -6.20 4.07 26.45
CA ASP A 265 -6.32 4.56 27.80
C ASP A 265 -5.06 4.22 28.61
N ALA A 266 -4.53 5.22 29.31
CA ALA A 266 -3.36 5.09 30.14
C ALA A 266 -3.66 5.46 31.60
N ALA A 267 -3.15 4.66 32.54
CA ALA A 267 -3.32 4.86 33.97
C ALA A 267 -2.17 4.17 34.76
N VAL A 268 -2.05 4.49 36.04
CA VAL A 268 -1.25 3.67 36.96
C VAL A 268 -1.94 2.35 37.22
N ASP A 269 -1.20 1.23 37.12
CA ASP A 269 -1.67 -0.05 37.64
C ASP A 269 -1.63 -0.02 39.16
N ARG A 270 -2.78 -0.05 39.80
CA ARG A 270 -2.92 0.05 41.24
C ARG A 270 -2.98 -1.28 41.98
N THR A 271 -2.80 -2.39 41.25
CA THR A 271 -2.88 -3.74 41.85
C THR A 271 -1.88 -3.92 43.00
N ASP A 272 -0.68 -3.37 42.81
CA ASP A 272 0.40 -3.45 43.81
C ASP A 272 0.66 -2.08 44.49
N CYS A 273 -0.41 -1.29 44.72
CA CYS A 273 -0.24 0.01 45.37
C CYS A 273 0.19 -0.18 46.85
N PRO A 274 1.34 0.39 47.28
CA PRO A 274 1.77 0.30 48.67
C PRO A 274 0.75 0.90 49.63
N GLY A 275 0.51 0.25 50.76
CA GLY A 275 -0.54 0.66 51.72
C GLY A 275 -0.25 2.00 52.44
N ASP A 276 0.98 2.51 52.34
CA ASP A 276 1.37 3.83 52.83
C ASP A 276 1.21 4.95 51.78
N LEU A 277 0.65 4.62 50.61
CA LEU A 277 0.46 5.57 49.52
C LEU A 277 -1.01 5.64 49.06
N ALA A 278 -1.48 6.84 48.75
CA ALA A 278 -2.60 7.06 47.84
C ALA A 278 -2.06 7.04 46.40
N CYS A 279 -2.28 5.93 45.70
CA CYS A 279 -1.81 5.83 44.31
C CYS A 279 -2.71 6.62 43.38
N SER A 280 -2.08 7.30 42.44
CA SER A 280 -2.73 8.10 41.39
C SER A 280 -3.88 7.34 40.74
N LYS A 281 -5.03 7.98 40.65
CA LYS A 281 -6.21 7.54 39.88
C LYS A 281 -6.29 8.28 38.54
N ALA A 282 -5.27 9.08 38.21
CA ALA A 282 -5.23 9.81 36.96
C ALA A 282 -5.42 8.88 35.75
N GLY A 283 -6.26 9.31 34.85
CA GLY A 283 -6.56 8.63 33.59
C GLY A 283 -6.29 9.53 32.40
N TYR A 284 -5.77 8.96 31.36
CA TYR A 284 -5.47 9.69 30.12
C TYR A 284 -6.02 8.95 28.92
N ARG A 285 -6.62 9.68 27.98
CA ARG A 285 -6.90 9.24 26.62
C ARG A 285 -5.76 9.68 25.72
N ILE A 286 -5.13 8.72 25.06
CA ILE A 286 -4.04 8.95 24.11
C ILE A 286 -4.61 8.68 22.72
N THR A 287 -4.57 9.67 21.85
CA THR A 287 -4.96 9.55 20.45
C THR A 287 -3.72 9.62 19.57
N ILE A 288 -3.47 8.58 18.81
CA ILE A 288 -2.38 8.49 17.83
C ILE A 288 -3.04 8.57 16.46
N THR A 289 -2.79 9.65 15.71
CA THR A 289 -3.33 9.85 14.37
C THR A 289 -2.20 9.74 13.36
N ALA A 290 -2.28 8.74 12.50
CA ALA A 290 -1.38 8.55 11.36
C ALA A 290 -2.07 9.03 10.09
N ILE A 291 -1.46 9.97 9.39
CA ILE A 291 -1.92 10.54 8.12
C ILE A 291 -0.81 10.42 7.07
N GLY A 292 -1.19 10.41 5.81
CA GLY A 292 -0.26 10.25 4.69
C GLY A 292 -0.26 8.81 4.16
N GLY A 293 0.76 8.44 3.42
CA GLY A 293 0.75 7.25 2.59
C GLY A 293 -0.05 7.46 1.32
N THR A 294 -0.22 8.74 0.90
CA THR A 294 -0.88 9.14 -0.35
C THR A 294 0.13 9.17 -1.50
N ALA A 295 -0.36 9.22 -2.73
CA ALA A 295 0.44 9.29 -3.96
C ALA A 295 1.52 10.38 -3.97
N SER A 296 1.34 11.47 -3.21
CA SER A 296 2.28 12.59 -3.16
C SER A 296 3.29 12.54 -2.00
N SER A 297 3.05 11.70 -0.99
CA SER A 297 3.90 11.59 0.22
C SER A 297 3.67 10.23 0.88
N GLY A 298 4.36 9.21 0.42
CA GLY A 298 4.21 7.84 0.92
C GLY A 298 4.56 7.62 2.39
N ALA A 299 5.26 8.57 3.02
CA ALA A 299 5.61 8.48 4.43
C ALA A 299 4.40 8.80 5.32
N LEU A 300 4.15 7.94 6.32
CA LEU A 300 3.18 8.23 7.36
C LEU A 300 3.71 9.36 8.27
N THR A 301 2.87 10.38 8.48
CA THR A 301 3.08 11.39 9.52
C THR A 301 2.23 11.01 10.73
N VAL A 302 2.84 10.91 11.91
CA VAL A 302 2.14 10.46 13.12
C VAL A 302 2.12 11.57 14.15
N HIS A 303 0.91 11.90 14.63
CA HIS A 303 0.67 12.87 15.69
C HIS A 303 0.13 12.17 16.93
N VAL A 304 0.56 12.65 18.12
CA VAL A 304 0.05 12.20 19.40
C VAL A 304 -0.70 13.35 20.06
N SER A 305 -1.91 13.09 20.51
CA SER A 305 -2.68 13.97 21.39
C SER A 305 -2.95 13.24 22.71
N ILE A 306 -2.75 13.94 23.82
CA ILE A 306 -2.98 13.44 25.18
C ILE A 306 -4.08 14.29 25.81
N ALA A 307 -5.15 13.65 26.27
CA ALA A 307 -6.19 14.27 27.06
C ALA A 307 -6.26 13.63 28.44
N ARG A 308 -6.31 14.42 29.49
CA ARG A 308 -6.52 13.96 30.88
C ARG A 308 -8.03 13.74 31.09
N THR A 309 -8.41 12.54 31.44
CA THR A 309 -9.83 12.16 31.71
C THR A 309 -10.16 12.06 33.18
N LYS A 310 -9.16 11.85 34.02
CA LYS A 310 -9.28 11.83 35.49
C LYS A 310 -8.06 12.45 36.13
N ASP A 311 -8.26 13.18 37.24
CA ASP A 311 -7.18 13.66 38.11
C ASP A 311 -6.59 12.54 38.98
N ASP A 312 -5.60 12.87 39.83
CA ASP A 312 -4.94 11.88 40.69
C ASP A 312 -5.86 11.36 41.82
N GLU A 313 -6.92 12.06 42.16
CA GLU A 313 -7.98 11.69 43.09
C GLU A 313 -9.06 10.83 42.41
N GLY A 314 -9.12 10.84 41.07
CA GLY A 314 -10.08 10.08 40.25
C GLY A 314 -11.33 10.85 39.88
N ASN A 315 -11.35 12.17 40.11
CA ASN A 315 -12.42 13.02 39.62
C ASN A 315 -12.28 13.23 38.11
N THR A 316 -13.41 13.52 37.45
CA THR A 316 -13.40 13.85 36.01
C THR A 316 -12.53 15.09 35.78
N ALA A 317 -11.62 14.99 34.84
CA ALA A 317 -10.73 16.06 34.41
C ALA A 317 -10.77 16.13 32.90
N ASP A 318 -10.92 17.33 32.35
CA ASP A 318 -11.09 17.54 30.92
C ASP A 318 -10.03 18.52 30.41
N ALA A 319 -8.79 18.03 30.30
CA ALA A 319 -7.68 18.83 29.80
C ALA A 319 -7.09 18.15 28.56
N THR A 320 -6.98 18.89 27.45
CA THR A 320 -6.47 18.44 26.18
C THR A 320 -5.15 19.13 25.81
N GLY A 321 -4.42 18.59 24.83
CA GLY A 321 -3.15 19.18 24.36
C GLY A 321 -2.01 19.08 25.35
N ILE A 322 -2.04 18.10 26.25
CA ILE A 322 -1.02 17.88 27.27
C ILE A 322 0.21 17.23 26.66
N ALA A 323 1.41 17.72 26.99
CA ALA A 323 2.65 17.21 26.41
C ALA A 323 3.03 15.79 26.92
N LYS A 324 2.61 15.44 28.15
CA LYS A 324 2.90 14.13 28.77
C LYS A 324 1.84 13.74 29.80
N ALA A 325 1.62 12.43 30.00
CA ALA A 325 0.74 11.91 31.04
C ALA A 325 1.46 11.93 32.39
N ALA A 326 0.97 12.74 33.32
CA ALA A 326 1.57 12.93 34.65
C ALA A 326 0.78 12.17 35.73
N PHE A 327 1.49 11.41 36.57
CA PHE A 327 0.92 10.56 37.60
C PHE A 327 1.58 10.86 38.94
N THR A 328 0.80 11.24 39.98
CA THR A 328 1.29 11.56 41.32
C THR A 328 0.76 10.57 42.33
N ASN A 329 1.67 9.89 43.05
CA ASN A 329 1.32 9.13 44.26
C ASN A 329 1.67 9.95 45.49
N THR A 330 0.81 10.01 46.47
CA THR A 330 1.00 10.79 47.67
C THR A 330 1.06 9.88 48.91
N ARG A 331 2.00 10.10 49.78
CA ARG A 331 2.06 9.38 51.07
C ARG A 331 0.81 9.72 51.92
N VAL A 332 0.15 8.69 52.42
CA VAL A 332 -0.94 8.83 53.36
C VAL A 332 -0.34 8.98 54.74
N ALA A 333 -0.71 10.07 55.44
CA ALA A 333 -0.31 10.21 56.87
C ALA A 333 -0.93 9.04 57.65
N GLN A 334 -0.09 8.23 58.27
CA GLN A 334 -0.60 7.29 59.28
C GLN A 334 -1.24 8.13 60.40
N SER A 335 -2.58 8.03 60.57
CA SER A 335 -3.19 8.52 61.79
C SER A 335 -2.51 7.81 62.96
N ALA A 336 -1.89 8.60 63.86
CA ALA A 336 -1.39 8.04 65.08
C ALA A 336 -2.57 7.34 65.78
N LEU A 337 -2.41 6.05 66.02
CA LEU A 337 -3.38 5.34 66.88
C LEU A 337 -3.43 6.11 68.18
N PRO A 338 -4.63 6.37 68.77
CA PRO A 338 -4.69 6.90 70.12
C PRO A 338 -3.94 5.93 71.02
N LEU A 339 -2.99 6.42 71.78
CA LEU A 339 -2.35 5.67 72.87
C LEU A 339 -3.42 5.30 73.89
N THR A 340 -4.10 4.17 73.64
CA THR A 340 -4.89 3.52 74.68
C THR A 340 -3.96 2.74 75.58
N GLY A 341 -3.53 3.36 76.66
CA GLY A 341 -2.71 2.68 77.67
C GLY A 341 -1.79 3.62 78.46
N ALA A 342 -2.34 4.55 79.14
CA ALA A 342 -1.67 5.15 80.27
C ALA A 342 -2.60 5.10 81.47
N SER A 343 -2.30 4.18 82.36
CA SER A 343 -2.83 4.14 83.72
C SER A 343 -2.61 5.49 84.46
N GLU A 344 -3.61 5.79 85.20
CA GLU A 344 -3.76 6.93 86.14
C GLU A 344 -2.46 7.48 86.75
N ALA A 345 -2.23 8.78 86.60
CA ALA A 345 -1.62 9.61 87.63
C ALA A 345 -2.30 10.99 87.55
N ARG A 346 -2.97 11.28 88.67
CA ARG A 346 -3.59 12.59 88.95
C ARG A 346 -2.57 13.72 88.83
N ASN A 347 -2.93 14.83 88.22
CA ASN A 347 -3.14 16.13 88.88
C ASN A 347 -3.38 17.23 87.85
N ASN A 348 -4.42 18.01 88.18
CA ASN A 348 -4.85 19.30 87.66
C ASN A 348 -3.82 20.16 86.95
N THR A 349 -4.16 20.67 85.82
CA THR A 349 -4.39 22.12 85.61
C THR A 349 -5.01 22.39 84.24
N MET A 350 -5.93 23.30 84.30
CA MET A 350 -6.73 23.80 83.17
C MET A 350 -5.93 24.55 82.12
N LEU A 351 -6.60 24.67 80.97
CA LEU A 351 -6.58 25.72 79.97
C LEU A 351 -5.96 25.40 78.62
N GLY A 352 -6.79 25.55 77.62
CA GLY A 352 -6.40 25.89 76.26
C GLY A 352 -7.20 25.25 75.15
N LEU A 353 -8.48 25.58 75.01
CA LEU A 353 -9.23 25.42 73.74
C LEU A 353 -8.55 26.27 72.69
N SER A 354 -8.23 25.70 71.54
CA SER A 354 -8.17 26.43 70.28
C SER A 354 -8.79 25.58 69.18
N VAL A 355 -10.00 25.91 68.90
CA VAL A 355 -10.75 25.56 67.69
C VAL A 355 -10.17 26.38 66.56
N ILE A 356 -9.64 25.78 65.54
CA ILE A 356 -9.39 26.46 64.26
C ILE A 356 -10.43 26.02 63.27
N ALA A 357 -11.35 26.93 63.02
CA ALA A 357 -12.40 26.82 62.03
C ALA A 357 -11.79 26.90 60.64
N ALA A 358 -12.31 26.05 59.77
CA ALA A 358 -12.14 26.16 58.32
C ALA A 358 -12.75 27.46 57.80
N ALA A 359 -12.00 28.29 57.14
CA ALA A 359 -12.54 29.41 56.33
C ALA A 359 -12.73 28.96 54.91
N LEU A 360 -13.97 28.87 54.53
CA LEU A 360 -14.45 28.86 53.15
C LEU A 360 -14.29 30.27 52.57
N VAL A 361 -13.59 30.43 51.46
CA VAL A 361 -13.66 31.67 50.67
C VAL A 361 -14.28 31.30 49.33
N LEU A 362 -15.55 31.70 49.21
CA LEU A 362 -16.18 32.01 47.94
C LEU A 362 -15.87 33.49 47.63
N ALA A 363 -15.50 33.80 46.39
CA ALA A 363 -15.93 35.00 45.70
C ALA A 363 -15.23 35.12 44.32
N VAL A 364 -16.04 35.24 43.39
CA VAL A 364 -16.44 36.00 42.22
C VAL A 364 -15.76 35.59 40.95
#